data_92c4787065b981546c6958282637e363
#
_entry.id   92c4787065b981546c6958282637e363
#
_cell.length_a   1.000
_cell.length_b   1.000
_cell.length_c   1.000
_cell.angle_alpha   90.00
_cell.angle_beta   90.00
_cell.angle_gamma   90.00
#
_symmetry.space_group_name_H-M   'P 1'
#
loop_
_entity.id
_entity.type
_entity.pdbx_description
1 polymer ?
#
loop_
_entity_poly.entity_id
_entity_poly.type
_entity_poly.pdbx_seq_one_letter_code
_entity_poly.pdbx_strand_id
1 'polypeptide(L)'
;MRAIFTSLFLLTTVLTMADGTELTPRARKLLHGRTVEVDLGFAVYKNRSARSIAEEIVANGVEGVYYFVTAEHAVRKDVIAELHKRGVPVAAMAIASGAYLPVDERPEGWEKYRMEFTNSRMDEYKFMSFVHRDYAIWMKHRIVRLINEYGFDGFTFAEAMYPITDGLERQDVLYGDISPAFQAAFKNATGDTVFPEFVDSAKPNYYKSIPKIYNDLVEFRIRTVNDFYNEVVNGEDGVREKCPGVFVATWTMGISIPNGVAKLREWEGQDIPSMITQVKPDMHFIQTHWPDWSNHELRGDYPLLYKPFLDLIKKTDPNMPIGFQTDLVSEPGARRPPDWQKLFYETCEQLKLDCTTYYIFCLRWAVYREPPQLCTVRLVWKDIVELCFDKRISNECGNIVLNRKMIVVDNGKSYSVISADVDGNLLKVVLDGDLSGATEITVDIGGIKDDPDYRLAPKGEVNIVPAGTFRKLPLQ
;
A
#
# COMPACT_ATOMS: atom_id res chain seq x y z
N MET A 1 -30.85 3.97 53.37
CA MET A 1 -29.87 3.57 52.39
C MET A 1 -30.54 3.48 51.03
N ARG A 2 -30.36 4.49 50.20
CA ARG A 2 -30.86 4.51 48.81
C ARG A 2 -29.66 4.21 47.90
N ALA A 3 -29.70 3.10 47.17
CA ALA A 3 -28.74 2.76 46.16
C ALA A 3 -29.04 3.55 44.89
N ILE A 4 -28.05 4.32 44.42
CA ILE A 4 -28.09 5.04 43.16
C ILE A 4 -27.46 4.12 42.11
N PHE A 5 -28.29 3.61 41.20
CA PHE A 5 -27.82 2.93 39.99
C PHE A 5 -27.45 3.99 38.95
N THR A 6 -26.14 4.11 38.67
CA THR A 6 -25.65 4.94 37.58
C THR A 6 -25.59 4.07 36.33
N SER A 7 -26.55 4.23 35.43
CA SER A 7 -26.54 3.61 34.11
C SER A 7 -25.55 4.34 33.23
N LEU A 8 -24.48 3.67 32.89
CA LEU A 8 -23.51 4.13 31.90
C LEU A 8 -24.09 3.87 30.50
N PHE A 9 -24.62 4.91 29.86
CA PHE A 9 -25.00 4.86 28.44
C PHE A 9 -23.69 4.93 27.61
N LEU A 10 -23.29 3.80 27.04
CA LEU A 10 -22.34 3.80 25.93
C LEU A 10 -23.06 4.39 24.71
N LEU A 11 -22.72 5.61 24.35
CA LEU A 11 -23.08 6.19 23.07
C LEU A 11 -22.22 5.52 21.99
N THR A 12 -22.73 4.48 21.36
CA THR A 12 -22.22 3.99 20.09
C THR A 12 -22.64 4.98 19.01
N THR A 13 -21.76 5.85 18.59
CA THR A 13 -21.93 6.67 17.39
C THR A 13 -21.99 5.72 16.19
N VAL A 14 -23.18 5.49 15.69
CA VAL A 14 -23.41 4.81 14.40
C VAL A 14 -23.07 5.85 13.31
N LEU A 15 -21.90 5.71 12.72
CA LEU A 15 -21.56 6.39 11.47
C LEU A 15 -22.42 5.79 10.35
N THR A 16 -23.50 6.47 10.00
CA THR A 16 -24.30 6.15 8.82
C THR A 16 -23.53 6.62 7.58
N MET A 17 -22.96 5.69 6.86
CA MET A 17 -22.35 5.91 5.55
C MET A 17 -23.44 6.12 4.47
N ALA A 18 -23.12 6.90 3.42
CA ALA A 18 -24.02 7.10 2.29
C ALA A 18 -24.30 5.76 1.59
N ASP A 19 -25.57 5.43 1.41
CA ASP A 19 -26.14 4.23 0.78
C ASP A 19 -26.24 2.94 1.61
N GLY A 20 -26.26 3.00 2.93
CA GLY A 20 -26.92 1.96 3.73
C GLY A 20 -26.21 0.61 3.91
N THR A 21 -25.09 0.34 3.29
CA THR A 21 -24.35 -0.91 3.52
C THR A 21 -23.24 -0.70 4.54
N GLU A 22 -23.43 -1.25 5.73
CA GLU A 22 -22.45 -1.19 6.82
C GLU A 22 -21.21 -2.03 6.44
N LEU A 23 -19.99 -1.47 6.65
CA LEU A 23 -18.74 -2.20 6.46
C LEU A 23 -18.71 -3.46 7.34
N THR A 24 -18.19 -4.56 6.79
CA THR A 24 -17.94 -5.75 7.61
C THR A 24 -16.99 -5.41 8.75
N PRO A 25 -17.02 -6.15 9.88
CA PRO A 25 -16.12 -5.89 11.01
C PRO A 25 -14.64 -5.90 10.64
N ARG A 26 -14.25 -6.71 9.65
CA ARG A 26 -12.87 -6.78 9.17
C ARG A 26 -12.54 -5.61 8.23
N ALA A 27 -13.41 -5.29 7.28
CA ALA A 27 -13.25 -4.13 6.39
C ALA A 27 -13.12 -2.81 7.17
N ARG A 28 -13.89 -2.66 8.27
CA ARG A 28 -13.85 -1.47 9.13
C ARG A 28 -12.48 -1.21 9.74
N LYS A 29 -11.66 -2.23 9.97
CA LYS A 29 -10.30 -2.05 10.49
C LYS A 29 -9.38 -1.30 9.52
N LEU A 30 -9.69 -1.29 8.21
CA LEU A 30 -8.92 -0.52 7.22
C LEU A 30 -9.08 1.00 7.37
N LEU A 31 -10.04 1.46 8.16
CA LEU A 31 -10.25 2.88 8.44
C LEU A 31 -9.19 3.48 9.37
N HIS A 32 -8.40 2.67 10.06
CA HIS A 32 -7.49 3.15 11.10
C HIS A 32 -6.20 2.34 11.13
N GLY A 33 -5.18 2.93 11.77
CA GLY A 33 -3.97 2.21 12.16
C GLY A 33 -2.86 2.27 11.12
N ARG A 34 -1.94 1.31 11.26
CA ARG A 34 -0.76 1.19 10.39
C ARG A 34 -0.97 0.08 9.40
N THR A 35 -0.96 0.44 8.13
CA THR A 35 -1.10 -0.50 7.03
C THR A 35 0.18 -0.55 6.19
N VAL A 36 0.28 -1.53 5.32
CA VAL A 36 1.39 -1.69 4.39
C VAL A 36 0.89 -2.10 3.01
N GLU A 37 1.54 -1.61 1.99
CA GLU A 37 1.32 -2.08 0.63
C GLU A 37 2.27 -3.25 0.34
N VAL A 38 1.76 -4.36 -0.17
CA VAL A 38 2.56 -5.54 -0.51
C VAL A 38 2.33 -5.98 -1.95
N ASP A 39 3.41 -6.22 -2.67
CA ASP A 39 3.40 -6.95 -3.94
C ASP A 39 4.14 -8.28 -3.74
N LEU A 40 3.38 -9.37 -3.67
CA LEU A 40 3.94 -10.71 -3.44
C LEU A 40 4.74 -11.27 -4.62
N GLY A 41 4.79 -10.57 -5.74
CA GLY A 41 5.68 -10.86 -6.87
C GLY A 41 7.16 -10.63 -6.55
N PHE A 42 7.47 -9.86 -5.52
CA PHE A 42 8.86 -9.50 -5.20
C PHE A 42 9.65 -10.60 -4.50
N ALA A 43 10.98 -10.50 -4.67
CA ALA A 43 11.94 -11.52 -4.22
C ALA A 43 11.83 -11.81 -2.71
N VAL A 44 11.57 -10.80 -1.87
CA VAL A 44 11.46 -10.94 -0.40
C VAL A 44 10.38 -11.94 0.02
N TYR A 45 9.34 -12.14 -0.80
CA TYR A 45 8.23 -13.05 -0.52
C TYR A 45 8.41 -14.43 -1.16
N LYS A 46 9.42 -14.62 -2.04
CA LYS A 46 9.65 -15.90 -2.72
C LYS A 46 10.21 -16.96 -1.77
N ASN A 47 9.89 -18.22 -2.07
CA ASN A 47 10.40 -19.39 -1.36
C ASN A 47 10.14 -19.35 0.15
N ARG A 48 8.91 -18.98 0.54
CA ARG A 48 8.45 -19.00 1.92
C ARG A 48 6.94 -19.25 2.01
N SER A 49 6.52 -19.84 3.12
CA SER A 49 5.11 -20.14 3.33
C SER A 49 4.26 -18.87 3.48
N ALA A 50 2.97 -19.00 3.23
CA ALA A 50 1.99 -17.96 3.51
C ALA A 50 1.99 -17.54 4.98
N ARG A 51 2.20 -18.53 5.86
CA ARG A 51 2.30 -18.30 7.29
C ARG A 51 3.49 -17.43 7.66
N SER A 52 4.67 -17.73 7.13
CA SER A 52 5.87 -16.92 7.33
C SER A 52 5.66 -15.46 6.93
N ILE A 53 5.04 -15.20 5.76
CA ILE A 53 4.74 -13.85 5.30
C ILE A 53 3.79 -13.14 6.27
N ALA A 54 2.70 -13.79 6.67
CA ALA A 54 1.72 -13.19 7.56
C ALA A 54 2.29 -12.92 8.97
N GLU A 55 3.12 -13.82 9.51
CA GLU A 55 3.79 -13.60 10.80
C GLU A 55 4.76 -12.42 10.76
N GLU A 56 5.52 -12.24 9.68
CA GLU A 56 6.39 -11.08 9.53
C GLU A 56 5.60 -9.77 9.52
N ILE A 57 4.51 -9.73 8.77
CA ILE A 57 3.63 -8.56 8.70
C ILE A 57 3.12 -8.19 10.10
N VAL A 58 2.58 -9.16 10.82
CA VAL A 58 2.07 -8.97 12.19
C VAL A 58 3.17 -8.60 13.18
N ALA A 59 4.33 -9.25 13.10
CA ALA A 59 5.48 -8.97 13.98
C ALA A 59 5.99 -7.52 13.85
N ASN A 60 5.73 -6.86 12.71
CA ASN A 60 6.04 -5.46 12.47
C ASN A 60 4.93 -4.48 12.89
N GLY A 61 3.87 -4.96 13.56
CA GLY A 61 2.77 -4.13 14.07
C GLY A 61 1.88 -3.57 12.97
N VAL A 62 1.77 -4.28 11.84
CA VAL A 62 0.88 -3.95 10.73
C VAL A 62 -0.52 -4.45 11.04
N GLU A 63 -1.51 -3.59 10.87
CA GLU A 63 -2.92 -3.83 11.21
C GLU A 63 -3.82 -4.05 10.00
N GLY A 64 -3.33 -3.72 8.78
CA GLY A 64 -4.04 -3.94 7.52
C GLY A 64 -3.08 -3.96 6.33
N VAL A 65 -3.49 -4.59 5.24
CA VAL A 65 -2.66 -4.78 4.05
C VAL A 65 -3.39 -4.26 2.81
N TYR A 66 -2.72 -3.45 2.02
CA TYR A 66 -3.08 -3.15 0.63
C TYR A 66 -2.26 -4.06 -0.28
N TYR A 67 -2.93 -5.04 -0.87
CA TYR A 67 -2.32 -6.05 -1.73
C TYR A 67 -2.28 -5.56 -3.18
N PHE A 68 -1.11 -5.25 -3.70
CA PHE A 68 -0.94 -4.92 -5.12
C PHE A 68 -1.26 -6.12 -6.00
N VAL A 69 -2.26 -5.98 -6.86
CA VAL A 69 -2.65 -6.97 -7.85
C VAL A 69 -2.08 -6.55 -9.22
N THR A 70 -0.78 -6.76 -9.40
CA THR A 70 -0.07 -6.54 -10.66
C THR A 70 -0.30 -7.67 -11.66
N ALA A 71 -0.58 -8.90 -11.17
CA ALA A 71 -0.97 -10.05 -11.97
C ALA A 71 -2.00 -10.89 -11.20
N GLU A 72 -3.15 -11.16 -11.80
CA GLU A 72 -4.25 -11.86 -11.13
C GLU A 72 -3.89 -13.32 -10.84
N HIS A 73 -3.26 -14.00 -11.80
CA HIS A 73 -2.81 -15.39 -11.64
C HIS A 73 -1.73 -15.57 -10.53
N ALA A 74 -1.08 -14.49 -10.13
CA ALA A 74 -0.06 -14.49 -9.08
C ALA A 74 -0.62 -14.17 -7.68
N VAL A 75 -1.92 -13.92 -7.55
CA VAL A 75 -2.53 -13.62 -6.24
C VAL A 75 -2.45 -14.81 -5.30
N ARG A 76 -1.80 -14.61 -4.16
CA ARG A 76 -1.58 -15.60 -3.11
C ARG A 76 -2.77 -15.66 -2.14
N LYS A 77 -3.84 -16.37 -2.54
CA LYS A 77 -5.04 -16.58 -1.71
C LYS A 77 -4.72 -17.20 -0.34
N ASP A 78 -3.71 -18.04 -0.29
CA ASP A 78 -3.20 -18.64 0.95
C ASP A 78 -2.62 -17.60 1.92
N VAL A 79 -1.94 -16.56 1.42
CA VAL A 79 -1.43 -15.46 2.25
C VAL A 79 -2.59 -14.61 2.79
N ILE A 80 -3.58 -14.29 1.96
CA ILE A 80 -4.79 -13.58 2.40
C ILE A 80 -5.48 -14.35 3.52
N ALA A 81 -5.65 -15.68 3.36
CA ALA A 81 -6.24 -16.52 4.40
C ALA A 81 -5.44 -16.54 5.70
N GLU A 82 -4.10 -16.55 5.64
CA GLU A 82 -3.25 -16.50 6.83
C GLU A 82 -3.31 -15.13 7.55
N LEU A 83 -3.40 -14.03 6.81
CA LEU A 83 -3.63 -12.69 7.37
C LEU A 83 -4.99 -12.62 8.06
N HIS A 84 -6.04 -13.13 7.43
CA HIS A 84 -7.39 -13.18 8.02
C HIS A 84 -7.45 -13.99 9.32
N LYS A 85 -6.75 -15.13 9.42
CA LYS A 85 -6.64 -15.91 10.67
C LYS A 85 -6.07 -15.09 11.82
N ARG A 86 -5.24 -14.08 11.52
CA ARG A 86 -4.63 -13.16 12.49
C ARG A 86 -5.44 -11.87 12.68
N GLY A 87 -6.62 -11.79 12.05
CA GLY A 87 -7.50 -10.65 12.14
C GLY A 87 -7.04 -9.41 11.36
N VAL A 88 -6.08 -9.58 10.45
CA VAL A 88 -5.56 -8.52 9.57
C VAL A 88 -6.41 -8.47 8.30
N PRO A 89 -7.07 -7.33 7.99
CA PRO A 89 -7.81 -7.13 6.76
C PRO A 89 -6.88 -6.95 5.57
N VAL A 90 -7.38 -7.32 4.39
CA VAL A 90 -6.63 -7.19 3.13
C VAL A 90 -7.50 -6.50 2.08
N ALA A 91 -7.07 -5.34 1.59
CA ALA A 91 -7.70 -4.66 0.47
C ALA A 91 -6.95 -4.94 -0.84
N ALA A 92 -7.68 -5.19 -1.91
CA ALA A 92 -7.08 -5.24 -3.26
C ALA A 92 -6.68 -3.83 -3.69
N MET A 93 -5.46 -3.67 -4.18
CA MET A 93 -4.97 -2.45 -4.80
C MET A 93 -4.61 -2.74 -6.25
N ALA A 94 -5.30 -2.10 -7.19
CA ALA A 94 -5.06 -2.25 -8.62
C ALA A 94 -4.61 -0.94 -9.25
N ILE A 95 -3.80 -0.99 -10.30
CA ILE A 95 -3.43 0.21 -11.06
C ILE A 95 -4.60 0.57 -11.99
N ALA A 96 -5.15 1.77 -11.82
CA ALA A 96 -6.33 2.22 -12.56
C ALA A 96 -6.15 2.19 -14.08
N SER A 97 -4.99 2.60 -14.56
CA SER A 97 -4.65 2.63 -15.99
C SER A 97 -4.24 1.27 -16.55
N GLY A 98 -4.22 0.19 -15.74
CA GLY A 98 -3.78 -1.13 -16.18
C GLY A 98 -2.29 -1.23 -16.50
N ALA A 99 -1.47 -0.26 -16.11
CA ALA A 99 -0.02 -0.39 -16.15
C ALA A 99 0.44 -1.62 -15.38
N TYR A 100 1.51 -2.24 -15.80
CA TYR A 100 2.10 -3.46 -15.23
C TYR A 100 1.27 -4.75 -15.40
N LEU A 101 0.02 -4.69 -15.89
CA LEU A 101 -0.71 -5.92 -16.17
C LEU A 101 -0.02 -6.76 -17.25
N PRO A 102 0.11 -8.08 -17.05
CA PRO A 102 0.52 -9.00 -18.10
C PRO A 102 -0.37 -8.86 -19.34
N VAL A 103 0.20 -9.07 -20.52
CA VAL A 103 -0.53 -8.87 -21.78
C VAL A 103 -1.76 -9.79 -21.88
N ASP A 104 -1.64 -11.02 -21.41
CA ASP A 104 -2.69 -12.03 -21.39
C ASP A 104 -3.80 -11.79 -20.35
N GLU A 105 -3.56 -10.87 -19.41
CA GLU A 105 -4.55 -10.41 -18.44
C GLU A 105 -5.23 -9.09 -18.84
N ARG A 106 -4.87 -8.50 -19.97
CA ARG A 106 -5.49 -7.28 -20.50
C ARG A 106 -6.78 -7.59 -21.26
N PRO A 107 -7.68 -6.59 -21.43
CA PRO A 107 -8.86 -6.80 -22.27
C PRO A 107 -8.48 -7.11 -23.72
N GLU A 108 -9.27 -7.90 -24.40
CA GLU A 108 -9.06 -8.21 -25.82
C GLU A 108 -8.98 -6.91 -26.65
N GLY A 109 -7.98 -6.81 -27.52
CA GLY A 109 -7.74 -5.60 -28.32
C GLY A 109 -7.41 -4.35 -27.46
N TRP A 110 -6.74 -4.56 -26.35
CA TRP A 110 -6.35 -3.50 -25.38
C TRP A 110 -5.56 -2.36 -26.01
N GLU A 111 -4.87 -2.60 -27.12
CA GLU A 111 -4.06 -1.60 -27.81
C GLU A 111 -4.88 -0.37 -28.22
N LYS A 112 -6.17 -0.56 -28.54
CA LYS A 112 -7.09 0.55 -28.88
C LYS A 112 -7.39 1.49 -27.70
N TYR A 113 -7.13 1.05 -26.48
CA TYR A 113 -7.33 1.83 -25.26
C TYR A 113 -6.09 2.60 -24.81
N ARG A 114 -4.96 2.43 -25.50
CA ARG A 114 -3.69 3.04 -25.05
C ARG A 114 -3.76 4.55 -25.00
N MET A 115 -3.21 5.12 -23.90
CA MET A 115 -2.82 6.52 -23.86
C MET A 115 -1.64 6.78 -24.79
N GLU A 116 -1.63 7.94 -25.41
CA GLU A 116 -0.49 8.47 -26.14
C GLU A 116 0.05 9.71 -25.43
N PHE A 117 1.36 9.90 -25.52
CA PHE A 117 2.07 11.00 -24.85
C PHE A 117 2.87 11.83 -25.84
N THR A 118 3.18 13.07 -25.47
CA THR A 118 4.00 13.98 -26.30
C THR A 118 5.44 13.48 -26.52
N ASN A 119 5.92 12.55 -25.69
CA ASN A 119 7.18 11.85 -25.87
C ASN A 119 7.08 10.38 -25.40
N SER A 120 8.06 9.56 -25.71
CA SER A 120 8.03 8.11 -25.53
C SER A 120 8.40 7.61 -24.12
N ARG A 121 8.67 8.48 -23.14
CA ARG A 121 9.11 8.06 -21.80
C ARG A 121 8.15 7.11 -21.09
N MET A 122 6.86 7.24 -21.37
CA MET A 122 5.80 6.44 -20.73
C MET A 122 5.30 5.27 -21.58
N ASP A 123 5.86 5.06 -22.76
CA ASP A 123 5.37 4.04 -23.71
C ASP A 123 5.51 2.61 -23.19
N GLU A 124 6.54 2.34 -22.37
CA GLU A 124 6.79 1.02 -21.82
C GLU A 124 5.67 0.55 -20.85
N TYR A 125 5.04 1.47 -20.13
CA TYR A 125 4.01 1.16 -19.12
C TYR A 125 2.66 0.74 -19.70
N LYS A 126 2.38 1.07 -20.97
CA LYS A 126 1.15 0.69 -21.68
C LYS A 126 -0.13 1.13 -20.96
N PHE A 127 -0.16 2.37 -20.48
CA PHE A 127 -1.33 2.95 -19.82
C PHE A 127 -2.57 2.91 -20.73
N MET A 128 -3.73 2.57 -20.16
CA MET A 128 -5.03 2.60 -20.83
C MET A 128 -5.80 3.86 -20.42
N SER A 129 -6.42 4.50 -21.40
CA SER A 129 -7.10 5.78 -21.26
C SER A 129 -8.47 5.64 -20.60
N PHE A 130 -8.78 6.55 -19.71
CA PHE A 130 -10.03 6.59 -18.95
C PHE A 130 -11.25 7.02 -19.79
N VAL A 131 -11.07 7.52 -21.02
CA VAL A 131 -12.19 7.90 -21.90
C VAL A 131 -12.93 6.70 -22.48
N HIS A 132 -12.38 5.51 -22.39
CA HIS A 132 -12.98 4.31 -22.96
C HIS A 132 -13.93 3.62 -21.97
N ARG A 133 -15.22 3.74 -22.19
CA ARG A 133 -16.22 3.11 -21.34
C ARG A 133 -16.06 1.59 -21.27
N ASP A 134 -15.73 0.95 -22.39
CA ASP A 134 -15.51 -0.50 -22.43
C ASP A 134 -14.36 -0.95 -21.51
N TYR A 135 -13.32 -0.14 -21.42
CA TYR A 135 -12.22 -0.37 -20.48
C TYR A 135 -12.70 -0.22 -19.03
N ALA A 136 -13.48 0.80 -18.71
CA ALA A 136 -14.04 0.98 -17.37
C ALA A 136 -14.94 -0.19 -16.95
N ILE A 137 -15.80 -0.68 -17.87
CA ILE A 137 -16.66 -1.84 -17.64
C ILE A 137 -15.82 -3.11 -17.43
N TRP A 138 -14.81 -3.34 -18.26
CA TRP A 138 -13.90 -4.47 -18.11
C TRP A 138 -13.19 -4.43 -16.75
N MET A 139 -12.64 -3.27 -16.35
CA MET A 139 -11.97 -3.10 -15.05
C MET A 139 -12.95 -3.32 -13.90
N LYS A 140 -14.19 -2.84 -14.00
CA LYS A 140 -15.25 -3.07 -13.01
C LYS A 140 -15.47 -4.57 -12.77
N HIS A 141 -15.69 -5.33 -13.83
CA HIS A 141 -15.88 -6.78 -13.72
C HIS A 141 -14.65 -7.49 -13.15
N ARG A 142 -13.44 -7.03 -13.53
CA ARG A 142 -12.20 -7.55 -12.99
C ARG A 142 -12.10 -7.32 -11.47
N ILE A 143 -12.39 -6.11 -11.01
CA ILE A 143 -12.31 -5.78 -9.57
C ILE A 143 -13.35 -6.55 -8.76
N VAL A 144 -14.59 -6.61 -9.23
CA VAL A 144 -15.66 -7.39 -8.57
C VAL A 144 -15.28 -8.86 -8.47
N ARG A 145 -14.72 -9.44 -9.54
CA ARG A 145 -14.23 -10.83 -9.54
C ARG A 145 -13.08 -11.01 -8.53
N LEU A 146 -12.07 -10.15 -8.53
CA LEU A 146 -10.95 -10.20 -7.58
C LEU A 146 -11.44 -10.20 -6.12
N ILE A 147 -12.33 -9.31 -5.77
CA ILE A 147 -12.87 -9.22 -4.40
C ILE A 147 -13.54 -10.52 -4.01
N ASN A 148 -14.43 -11.04 -4.86
CA ASN A 148 -15.22 -12.22 -4.53
C ASN A 148 -14.42 -13.52 -4.55
N GLU A 149 -13.51 -13.70 -5.51
CA GLU A 149 -12.75 -14.96 -5.65
C GLU A 149 -11.64 -15.10 -4.63
N TYR A 150 -10.96 -14.00 -4.29
CA TYR A 150 -9.83 -14.02 -3.36
C TYR A 150 -10.21 -13.63 -1.94
N GLY A 151 -11.41 -13.07 -1.73
CA GLY A 151 -11.93 -12.72 -0.42
C GLY A 151 -11.30 -11.45 0.16
N PHE A 152 -11.03 -10.45 -0.67
CA PHE A 152 -10.56 -9.15 -0.21
C PHE A 152 -11.63 -8.42 0.62
N ASP A 153 -11.20 -7.73 1.66
CA ASP A 153 -12.07 -6.94 2.56
C ASP A 153 -12.32 -5.53 2.05
N GLY A 154 -11.57 -5.11 1.06
CA GLY A 154 -11.63 -3.78 0.49
C GLY A 154 -11.02 -3.70 -0.89
N PHE A 155 -11.15 -2.51 -1.46
CA PHE A 155 -10.62 -2.19 -2.78
C PHE A 155 -10.17 -0.73 -2.86
N THR A 156 -9.13 -0.49 -3.63
CA THR A 156 -8.71 0.85 -4.06
C THR A 156 -7.98 0.78 -5.40
N PHE A 157 -7.99 1.88 -6.14
CA PHE A 157 -7.02 2.10 -7.20
C PHE A 157 -5.80 2.84 -6.68
N ALA A 158 -4.62 2.33 -6.99
CA ALA A 158 -3.44 3.16 -7.05
C ALA A 158 -3.42 3.90 -8.39
N GLU A 159 -2.91 5.12 -8.36
CA GLU A 159 -2.63 5.91 -9.57
C GLU A 159 -3.83 6.06 -10.52
N ALA A 160 -5.03 6.37 -9.97
CA ALA A 160 -6.17 6.80 -10.77
C ALA A 160 -5.93 8.25 -11.23
N MET A 161 -5.02 8.41 -12.19
CA MET A 161 -4.50 9.71 -12.64
C MET A 161 -3.88 9.60 -14.03
N TYR A 162 -3.60 10.73 -14.65
CA TYR A 162 -2.70 10.82 -15.80
C TYR A 162 -1.26 10.88 -15.30
N PRO A 163 -0.36 10.01 -15.75
CA PRO A 163 0.97 9.86 -15.15
C PRO A 163 1.95 10.96 -15.59
N ILE A 164 1.70 12.18 -15.18
CA ILE A 164 2.46 13.38 -15.57
C ILE A 164 2.99 14.06 -14.31
N THR A 165 4.06 13.47 -13.77
CA THR A 165 4.62 13.85 -12.46
C THR A 165 5.31 15.22 -12.43
N ASP A 166 5.77 15.73 -13.59
CA ASP A 166 6.58 16.95 -13.68
C ASP A 166 5.89 18.05 -14.52
N GLY A 167 4.73 17.73 -15.07
CA GLY A 167 3.92 18.66 -15.86
C GLY A 167 4.60 19.18 -17.12
N LEU A 168 4.15 20.36 -17.50
CA LEU A 168 4.58 21.06 -18.72
C LEU A 168 5.82 21.94 -18.52
N GLU A 169 6.43 21.93 -17.35
CA GLU A 169 7.53 22.84 -16.97
C GLU A 169 8.92 22.32 -17.33
N ARG A 170 9.01 21.06 -17.81
CA ARG A 170 10.27 20.45 -18.23
C ARG A 170 10.65 20.79 -19.66
N GLN A 171 11.96 20.71 -19.98
CA GLN A 171 12.46 20.88 -21.35
C GLN A 171 11.93 19.81 -22.30
N ASP A 172 11.77 18.57 -21.82
CA ASP A 172 11.19 17.43 -22.53
C ASP A 172 9.72 17.28 -22.14
N VAL A 173 8.87 18.17 -22.61
CA VAL A 173 7.44 18.20 -22.28
C VAL A 173 6.81 16.81 -22.36
N LEU A 174 6.35 16.29 -21.21
CA LEU A 174 5.53 15.09 -21.13
C LEU A 174 4.10 15.49 -20.83
N TYR A 175 3.18 15.19 -21.74
CA TYR A 175 1.75 15.40 -21.53
C TYR A 175 0.96 14.26 -22.17
N GLY A 176 -0.15 13.87 -21.58
CA GLY A 176 -1.08 12.84 -22.03
C GLY A 176 -2.42 12.96 -21.30
N ASP A 177 -3.46 12.39 -21.81
CA ASP A 177 -3.55 11.60 -23.02
C ASP A 177 -3.70 12.53 -24.27
N ILE A 178 -2.97 12.22 -25.33
CA ILE A 178 -3.11 12.92 -26.62
C ILE A 178 -3.58 11.99 -27.74
N SER A 179 -4.06 10.78 -27.39
CA SER A 179 -4.54 9.82 -28.38
C SER A 179 -5.71 10.37 -29.21
N PRO A 180 -5.89 9.92 -30.45
CA PRO A 180 -7.02 10.35 -31.28
C PRO A 180 -8.39 10.14 -30.62
N ALA A 181 -8.55 9.05 -29.88
CA ALA A 181 -9.77 8.75 -29.13
C ALA A 181 -10.03 9.78 -28.03
N PHE A 182 -8.98 10.14 -27.26
CA PHE A 182 -9.07 11.14 -26.21
C PHE A 182 -9.40 12.52 -26.79
N GLN A 183 -8.72 12.94 -27.87
CA GLN A 183 -8.99 14.21 -28.54
C GLN A 183 -10.42 14.30 -29.08
N ALA A 184 -10.93 13.21 -29.67
CA ALA A 184 -12.32 13.14 -30.14
C ALA A 184 -13.32 13.24 -28.96
N ALA A 185 -13.07 12.51 -27.88
CA ALA A 185 -13.90 12.56 -26.68
C ALA A 185 -13.92 13.96 -26.04
N PHE A 186 -12.76 14.63 -25.95
CA PHE A 186 -12.66 15.99 -25.46
C PHE A 186 -13.51 16.96 -26.30
N LYS A 187 -13.31 16.97 -27.65
CA LYS A 187 -14.06 17.86 -28.56
C LYS A 187 -15.55 17.63 -28.48
N ASN A 188 -15.97 16.36 -28.39
CA ASN A 188 -17.39 16.03 -28.27
C ASN A 188 -18.00 16.49 -26.93
N ALA A 189 -17.23 16.41 -25.85
CA ALA A 189 -17.70 16.74 -24.51
C ALA A 189 -17.75 18.27 -24.24
N THR A 190 -16.83 19.03 -24.83
CA THR A 190 -16.69 20.49 -24.59
C THR A 190 -17.29 21.34 -25.71
N GLY A 191 -17.45 20.79 -26.91
CA GLY A 191 -17.80 21.53 -28.12
C GLY A 191 -16.60 22.27 -28.73
N ASP A 192 -15.41 22.16 -28.17
CA ASP A 192 -14.21 22.78 -28.73
C ASP A 192 -13.79 22.08 -30.03
N THR A 193 -13.39 22.86 -31.00
CA THR A 193 -12.97 22.35 -32.33
C THR A 193 -11.46 22.11 -32.41
N VAL A 194 -10.71 22.64 -31.44
CA VAL A 194 -9.23 22.61 -31.39
C VAL A 194 -8.78 21.82 -30.16
N PHE A 195 -7.74 21.02 -30.34
CA PHE A 195 -7.05 20.38 -29.24
C PHE A 195 -5.73 21.12 -28.95
N PRO A 196 -5.34 21.36 -27.68
CA PRO A 196 -4.12 22.08 -27.35
C PRO A 196 -2.85 21.39 -27.85
N GLU A 197 -1.91 22.19 -28.35
CA GLU A 197 -0.53 21.78 -28.64
C GLU A 197 0.36 22.05 -27.41
N PHE A 198 1.24 21.16 -27.06
CA PHE A 198 2.04 21.26 -25.84
C PHE A 198 3.53 21.50 -26.08
N VAL A 199 4.05 21.12 -27.23
CA VAL A 199 5.50 21.10 -27.53
C VAL A 199 5.93 22.33 -28.34
N ASP A 200 5.20 22.62 -29.41
CA ASP A 200 5.56 23.69 -30.34
C ASP A 200 4.83 25.02 -29.99
N SER A 201 5.57 25.91 -29.33
CA SER A 201 5.04 27.23 -28.94
C SER A 201 4.72 28.17 -30.09
N ALA A 202 5.17 27.89 -31.32
CA ALA A 202 4.87 28.67 -32.51
C ALA A 202 3.49 28.35 -33.10
N LYS A 203 2.87 27.26 -32.72
CA LYS A 203 1.54 26.91 -33.22
C LYS A 203 0.44 27.76 -32.62
N PRO A 204 -0.60 28.15 -33.40
CA PRO A 204 -1.67 29.00 -32.92
C PRO A 204 -2.51 28.36 -31.80
N ASN A 205 -2.54 27.05 -31.73
CA ASN A 205 -3.22 26.26 -30.67
C ASN A 205 -2.29 25.85 -29.53
N TYR A 206 -1.12 26.49 -29.39
CA TYR A 206 -0.27 26.26 -28.22
C TYR A 206 -1.05 26.50 -26.92
N TYR A 207 -0.98 25.59 -25.96
CA TYR A 207 -1.86 25.59 -24.79
C TYR A 207 -1.87 26.92 -24.00
N LYS A 208 -0.72 27.63 -23.92
CA LYS A 208 -0.64 28.96 -23.28
C LYS A 208 -1.32 30.06 -24.11
N SER A 209 -1.48 29.87 -25.40
CA SER A 209 -2.15 30.84 -26.31
C SER A 209 -3.66 30.69 -26.31
N ILE A 210 -4.18 29.56 -25.81
CA ILE A 210 -5.61 29.23 -25.77
C ILE A 210 -6.06 28.81 -24.36
N PRO A 211 -5.89 29.68 -23.34
CA PRO A 211 -6.03 29.32 -21.94
C PRO A 211 -7.44 28.79 -21.57
N LYS A 212 -8.48 29.27 -22.24
CA LYS A 212 -9.86 28.77 -22.02
C LYS A 212 -9.96 27.29 -22.41
N ILE A 213 -9.55 26.95 -23.63
CA ILE A 213 -9.61 25.56 -24.14
C ILE A 213 -8.70 24.65 -23.30
N TYR A 214 -7.57 25.17 -22.86
CA TYR A 214 -6.68 24.42 -21.96
C TYR A 214 -7.33 24.14 -20.59
N ASN A 215 -8.02 25.11 -20.01
CA ASN A 215 -8.78 24.89 -18.78
C ASN A 215 -9.92 23.88 -18.98
N ASP A 216 -10.64 23.97 -20.12
CA ASP A 216 -11.68 22.98 -20.46
C ASP A 216 -11.09 21.56 -20.58
N LEU A 217 -9.86 21.44 -21.08
CA LEU A 217 -9.13 20.16 -21.12
C LEU A 217 -8.76 19.66 -19.72
N VAL A 218 -8.30 20.52 -18.82
CA VAL A 218 -8.00 20.14 -17.42
C VAL A 218 -9.27 19.58 -16.74
N GLU A 219 -10.39 20.30 -16.87
CA GLU A 219 -11.68 19.86 -16.31
C GLU A 219 -12.18 18.56 -16.96
N PHE A 220 -11.95 18.38 -18.27
CA PHE A 220 -12.27 17.14 -18.95
C PHE A 220 -11.45 15.95 -18.42
N ARG A 221 -10.15 16.13 -18.20
CA ARG A 221 -9.29 15.08 -17.62
C ARG A 221 -9.76 14.69 -16.21
N ILE A 222 -10.05 15.67 -15.35
CA ILE A 222 -10.60 15.41 -14.01
C ILE A 222 -11.89 14.60 -14.10
N ARG A 223 -12.81 15.01 -14.97
CA ARG A 223 -14.06 14.29 -15.16
C ARG A 223 -13.85 12.85 -15.60
N THR A 224 -12.96 12.59 -16.56
CA THR A 224 -12.72 11.23 -17.05
C THR A 224 -12.14 10.29 -15.97
N VAL A 225 -11.25 10.80 -15.11
CA VAL A 225 -10.73 10.04 -13.95
C VAL A 225 -11.86 9.70 -12.97
N ASN A 226 -12.67 10.71 -12.63
CA ASN A 226 -13.77 10.52 -11.68
C ASN A 226 -14.87 9.60 -12.23
N ASP A 227 -15.26 9.77 -13.50
CA ASP A 227 -16.27 8.94 -14.17
C ASP A 227 -15.82 7.49 -14.24
N PHE A 228 -14.54 7.25 -14.57
CA PHE A 228 -13.95 5.90 -14.57
C PHE A 228 -14.02 5.26 -13.17
N TYR A 229 -13.58 6.00 -12.14
CA TYR A 229 -13.60 5.48 -10.77
C TYR A 229 -15.02 5.21 -10.29
N ASN A 230 -15.92 6.15 -10.56
CA ASN A 230 -17.33 6.06 -10.18
C ASN A 230 -18.03 4.89 -10.90
N GLU A 231 -17.74 4.66 -12.19
CA GLU A 231 -18.28 3.50 -12.94
C GLU A 231 -17.86 2.18 -12.28
N VAL A 232 -16.61 2.05 -11.85
CA VAL A 232 -16.13 0.82 -11.20
C VAL A 232 -16.75 0.63 -9.82
N VAL A 233 -16.92 1.69 -9.05
CA VAL A 233 -17.39 1.59 -7.66
C VAL A 233 -18.91 1.58 -7.59
N ASN A 234 -19.59 2.55 -8.21
CA ASN A 234 -21.02 2.84 -8.04
C ASN A 234 -21.87 2.54 -9.29
N GLY A 235 -21.23 2.21 -10.43
CA GLY A 235 -21.95 1.84 -11.65
C GLY A 235 -22.77 0.56 -11.46
N GLU A 236 -23.73 0.29 -12.36
CA GLU A 236 -24.48 -0.94 -12.40
C GLU A 236 -23.53 -2.15 -12.39
N ASP A 237 -23.80 -3.14 -11.55
CA ASP A 237 -22.91 -4.27 -11.27
C ASP A 237 -21.51 -3.87 -10.71
N GLY A 238 -21.38 -2.68 -10.11
CA GLY A 238 -20.15 -2.18 -9.52
C GLY A 238 -19.83 -2.77 -8.16
N VAL A 239 -18.70 -2.32 -7.59
CA VAL A 239 -18.18 -2.84 -6.30
C VAL A 239 -19.19 -2.70 -5.17
N ARG A 240 -19.86 -1.54 -5.04
CA ARG A 240 -20.84 -1.31 -3.98
C ARG A 240 -22.03 -2.25 -4.05
N GLU A 241 -22.48 -2.57 -5.26
CA GLU A 241 -23.61 -3.48 -5.48
C GLU A 241 -23.23 -4.95 -5.32
N LYS A 242 -22.12 -5.38 -5.94
CA LYS A 242 -21.74 -6.81 -6.02
C LYS A 242 -20.89 -7.30 -4.85
N CYS A 243 -20.30 -6.40 -4.10
CA CYS A 243 -19.43 -6.69 -2.95
C CYS A 243 -19.86 -5.88 -1.72
N PRO A 244 -21.10 -6.08 -1.21
CA PRO A 244 -21.61 -5.27 -0.10
C PRO A 244 -20.75 -5.41 1.16
N GLY A 245 -20.54 -4.29 1.84
CA GLY A 245 -19.78 -4.24 3.09
C GLY A 245 -18.25 -4.27 2.95
N VAL A 246 -17.72 -4.21 1.72
CA VAL A 246 -16.28 -4.02 1.50
C VAL A 246 -15.89 -2.55 1.64
N PHE A 247 -14.68 -2.31 2.12
CA PHE A 247 -14.07 -0.99 2.20
C PHE A 247 -13.64 -0.49 0.81
N VAL A 248 -13.90 0.79 0.53
CA VAL A 248 -13.45 1.45 -0.71
C VAL A 248 -12.67 2.71 -0.34
N ALA A 249 -11.43 2.81 -0.79
CA ALA A 249 -10.65 4.04 -0.66
C ALA A 249 -10.39 4.69 -2.02
N THR A 250 -10.16 6.00 -2.00
CA THR A 250 -9.64 6.77 -3.13
C THR A 250 -8.31 7.40 -2.78
N TRP A 251 -7.47 7.69 -3.77
CA TRP A 251 -6.12 8.22 -3.60
C TRP A 251 -5.90 9.40 -4.53
N THR A 252 -5.27 10.45 -4.00
CA THR A 252 -4.72 11.53 -4.82
C THR A 252 -3.28 11.81 -4.41
N MET A 253 -2.49 12.30 -5.36
CA MET A 253 -1.14 12.77 -5.06
C MET A 253 -1.17 14.00 -4.16
N GLY A 254 -0.20 14.10 -3.26
CA GLY A 254 0.12 15.35 -2.59
C GLY A 254 1.36 15.96 -3.25
N ILE A 255 1.28 17.21 -3.65
CA ILE A 255 2.38 17.92 -4.35
C ILE A 255 2.87 19.07 -3.47
N SER A 256 4.07 18.94 -2.89
CA SER A 256 4.61 19.84 -1.86
C SER A 256 5.16 21.18 -2.38
N ILE A 257 4.83 21.58 -3.61
CA ILE A 257 5.26 22.84 -4.22
C ILE A 257 4.21 23.94 -4.05
N PRO A 258 4.56 25.23 -4.28
CA PRO A 258 3.59 26.32 -4.33
C PRO A 258 2.45 26.02 -5.32
N ASN A 259 1.21 26.29 -4.90
CA ASN A 259 0.00 25.97 -5.68
C ASN A 259 -0.18 24.47 -6.00
N GLY A 260 0.36 23.56 -5.16
CA GLY A 260 0.32 22.11 -5.39
C GLY A 260 -1.08 21.57 -5.67
N VAL A 261 -2.13 22.07 -5.00
CA VAL A 261 -3.52 21.68 -5.29
C VAL A 261 -3.96 22.01 -6.72
N ALA A 262 -3.58 23.19 -7.25
CA ALA A 262 -3.86 23.53 -8.63
C ALA A 262 -3.02 22.68 -9.60
N LYS A 263 -1.77 22.39 -9.24
CA LYS A 263 -0.89 21.53 -10.03
C LYS A 263 -1.37 20.08 -10.06
N LEU A 264 -1.94 19.56 -8.99
CA LEU A 264 -2.58 18.25 -8.97
C LEU A 264 -3.68 18.15 -10.05
N ARG A 265 -4.54 19.16 -10.15
CA ARG A 265 -5.58 19.24 -11.18
C ARG A 265 -5.00 19.27 -12.59
N GLU A 266 -4.03 20.17 -12.79
CA GLU A 266 -3.39 20.41 -14.09
C GLU A 266 -2.57 19.21 -14.57
N TRP A 267 -1.75 18.63 -13.70
CA TRP A 267 -0.81 17.57 -14.08
C TRP A 267 -1.45 16.19 -14.08
N GLU A 268 -2.07 15.83 -12.98
CA GLU A 268 -2.55 14.45 -12.75
C GLU A 268 -4.01 14.23 -13.17
N GLY A 269 -4.76 15.34 -13.46
CA GLY A 269 -6.20 15.24 -13.68
C GLY A 269 -6.95 14.76 -12.45
N GLN A 270 -6.44 15.04 -11.25
CA GLN A 270 -7.06 14.68 -9.98
C GLN A 270 -7.63 15.91 -9.27
N ASP A 271 -8.81 15.77 -8.71
CA ASP A 271 -9.49 16.81 -7.93
C ASP A 271 -10.16 16.19 -6.71
N ILE A 272 -9.66 16.52 -5.53
CA ILE A 272 -10.10 15.94 -4.27
C ILE A 272 -11.60 16.11 -4.03
N PRO A 273 -12.19 17.35 -4.15
CA PRO A 273 -13.61 17.55 -3.90
C PRO A 273 -14.51 16.71 -4.80
N SER A 274 -14.25 16.73 -6.11
CA SER A 274 -15.09 16.00 -7.06
C SER A 274 -14.93 14.48 -6.93
N MET A 275 -13.71 13.99 -6.68
CA MET A 275 -13.47 12.56 -6.43
C MET A 275 -14.23 12.07 -5.20
N ILE A 276 -14.13 12.77 -4.07
CA ILE A 276 -14.83 12.41 -2.83
C ILE A 276 -16.36 12.45 -3.04
N THR A 277 -16.88 13.50 -3.66
CA THR A 277 -18.34 13.67 -3.81
C THR A 277 -18.96 12.72 -4.83
N GLN A 278 -18.24 12.33 -5.87
CA GLN A 278 -18.74 11.43 -6.91
C GLN A 278 -18.55 9.95 -6.53
N VAL A 279 -17.36 9.57 -6.08
CA VAL A 279 -17.03 8.16 -5.76
C VAL A 279 -17.58 7.76 -4.39
N LYS A 280 -17.70 8.72 -3.45
CA LYS A 280 -18.14 8.50 -2.07
C LYS A 280 -17.35 7.37 -1.38
N PRO A 281 -16.03 7.49 -1.28
CA PRO A 281 -15.19 6.49 -0.63
C PRO A 281 -15.44 6.45 0.88
N ASP A 282 -15.01 5.35 1.53
CA ASP A 282 -14.99 5.23 2.98
C ASP A 282 -13.78 5.95 3.59
N MET A 283 -12.72 6.18 2.80
CA MET A 283 -11.50 6.88 3.17
C MET A 283 -10.85 7.50 1.93
N HIS A 284 -10.19 8.66 2.14
CA HIS A 284 -9.38 9.28 1.10
C HIS A 284 -7.92 9.35 1.52
N PHE A 285 -7.01 8.83 0.69
CA PHE A 285 -5.56 8.85 0.92
C PHE A 285 -4.89 10.00 0.19
N ILE A 286 -3.90 10.58 0.85
CA ILE A 286 -2.88 11.41 0.19
C ILE A 286 -1.63 10.55 -0.01
N GLN A 287 -1.24 10.39 -1.28
CA GLN A 287 -0.04 9.69 -1.68
C GLN A 287 1.14 10.65 -1.78
N THR A 288 2.28 10.26 -1.28
CA THR A 288 3.50 11.07 -1.40
C THR A 288 3.94 11.16 -2.86
N HIS A 289 4.21 12.39 -3.32
CA HIS A 289 4.65 12.65 -4.68
C HIS A 289 6.06 12.11 -4.95
N TRP A 290 6.31 11.62 -6.15
CA TRP A 290 7.60 11.04 -6.55
C TRP A 290 8.85 11.91 -6.25
N PRO A 291 8.88 13.23 -6.51
CA PRO A 291 10.01 14.07 -6.15
C PRO A 291 10.30 14.10 -4.63
N ASP A 292 9.28 13.97 -3.80
CA ASP A 292 9.46 13.88 -2.33
C ASP A 292 9.99 12.50 -1.93
N TRP A 293 9.60 11.43 -2.60
CA TRP A 293 10.17 10.09 -2.35
C TRP A 293 11.68 10.06 -2.58
N SER A 294 12.11 10.60 -3.71
CA SER A 294 13.51 10.61 -4.12
C SER A 294 14.35 11.68 -3.42
N ASN A 295 13.72 12.56 -2.66
CA ASN A 295 14.43 13.61 -1.92
C ASN A 295 15.12 13.04 -0.68
N HIS A 296 16.46 12.96 -0.73
CA HIS A 296 17.28 12.46 0.38
C HIS A 296 17.20 13.33 1.66
N GLU A 297 16.89 14.61 1.50
CA GLU A 297 16.79 15.59 2.58
C GLU A 297 15.35 15.71 3.14
N LEU A 298 14.41 14.91 2.64
CA LEU A 298 13.04 14.94 3.11
C LEU A 298 12.98 14.62 4.61
N ARG A 299 12.43 15.53 5.40
CA ARG A 299 12.27 15.36 6.85
C ARG A 299 11.04 14.50 7.16
N GLY A 300 11.05 13.82 8.32
CA GLY A 300 9.91 13.00 8.76
C GLY A 300 8.62 13.80 9.02
N ASP A 301 8.73 15.12 9.26
CA ASP A 301 7.58 16.02 9.44
C ASP A 301 6.99 16.56 8.12
N TYR A 302 7.41 16.05 6.98
CA TYR A 302 6.95 16.50 5.66
C TYR A 302 5.42 16.41 5.43
N PRO A 303 4.63 15.56 6.13
CA PRO A 303 3.17 15.59 5.99
C PRO A 303 2.58 16.98 6.29
N LEU A 304 3.28 17.84 7.05
CA LEU A 304 2.90 19.25 7.24
C LEU A 304 2.88 20.05 5.92
N LEU A 305 3.72 19.69 4.96
CA LEU A 305 3.75 20.32 3.62
C LEU A 305 2.48 20.03 2.82
N TYR A 306 1.80 18.92 3.14
CA TYR A 306 0.57 18.49 2.47
C TYR A 306 -0.71 19.00 3.15
N LYS A 307 -0.55 19.83 4.18
CA LYS A 307 -1.71 20.43 4.89
C LYS A 307 -2.77 21.06 3.96
N PRO A 308 -2.44 21.76 2.85
CA PRO A 308 -3.46 22.30 1.94
C PRO A 308 -4.39 21.22 1.37
N PHE A 309 -3.88 20.01 1.12
CA PHE A 309 -4.66 18.87 0.63
C PHE A 309 -5.56 18.31 1.74
N LEU A 310 -5.01 18.15 2.95
CA LEU A 310 -5.74 17.69 4.13
C LEU A 310 -6.89 18.65 4.49
N ASP A 311 -6.63 19.95 4.46
CA ASP A 311 -7.64 20.99 4.69
C ASP A 311 -8.75 20.93 3.64
N LEU A 312 -8.40 20.66 2.37
CA LEU A 312 -9.35 20.53 1.28
C LEU A 312 -10.26 19.31 1.44
N ILE A 313 -9.71 18.16 1.87
CA ILE A 313 -10.50 16.96 2.21
C ILE A 313 -11.52 17.32 3.31
N LYS A 314 -11.06 17.88 4.43
CA LYS A 314 -11.93 18.23 5.56
C LYS A 314 -12.94 19.34 5.23
N LYS A 315 -12.63 20.24 4.30
CA LYS A 315 -13.57 21.22 3.77
C LYS A 315 -14.65 20.57 2.91
N THR A 316 -14.30 19.52 2.17
CA THR A 316 -15.24 18.80 1.29
C THR A 316 -16.16 17.90 2.10
N ASP A 317 -15.59 17.11 3.00
CA ASP A 317 -16.32 16.28 3.98
C ASP A 317 -15.57 16.30 5.32
N PRO A 318 -16.12 17.00 6.35
CA PRO A 318 -15.50 17.06 7.68
C PRO A 318 -15.32 15.70 8.36
N ASN A 319 -16.11 14.71 7.97
CA ASN A 319 -16.10 13.37 8.55
C ASN A 319 -15.26 12.38 7.75
N MET A 320 -14.75 12.74 6.58
CA MET A 320 -13.94 11.85 5.74
C MET A 320 -12.71 11.36 6.51
N PRO A 321 -12.55 10.06 6.73
CA PRO A 321 -11.30 9.50 7.22
C PRO A 321 -10.16 9.77 6.25
N ILE A 322 -8.99 10.12 6.77
CA ILE A 322 -7.82 10.47 5.95
C ILE A 322 -6.70 9.46 6.18
N GLY A 323 -6.29 8.83 5.08
CA GLY A 323 -5.08 8.04 5.02
C GLY A 323 -3.90 8.82 4.46
N PHE A 324 -2.68 8.42 4.82
CA PHE A 324 -1.45 9.00 4.30
C PHE A 324 -0.46 7.90 3.91
N GLN A 325 0.01 7.96 2.66
CA GLN A 325 1.02 7.05 2.18
C GLN A 325 2.40 7.69 2.25
N THR A 326 3.36 6.98 2.82
CA THR A 326 4.78 7.33 2.77
C THR A 326 5.60 6.25 2.08
N ASP A 327 6.83 6.61 1.74
CA ASP A 327 7.84 5.66 1.30
C ASP A 327 9.01 5.65 2.27
N LEU A 328 9.48 4.46 2.61
CA LEU A 328 10.60 4.29 3.53
C LEU A 328 11.90 3.94 2.83
N VAL A 329 11.86 3.38 1.60
CA VAL A 329 13.09 2.85 1.00
C VAL A 329 13.02 2.42 -0.49
N SER A 330 11.96 2.73 -1.22
CA SER A 330 11.90 2.33 -2.64
C SER A 330 13.07 2.93 -3.44
N GLU A 331 13.51 4.12 -3.06
CA GLU A 331 14.72 4.72 -3.60
C GLU A 331 15.95 4.43 -2.72
N PRO A 332 16.99 3.78 -3.24
CA PRO A 332 18.16 3.35 -2.46
C PRO A 332 18.87 4.48 -1.69
N GLY A 333 18.80 5.70 -2.21
CA GLY A 333 19.38 6.89 -1.58
C GLY A 333 18.50 7.54 -0.52
N ALA A 334 17.19 7.40 -0.64
CA ALA A 334 16.19 8.09 0.19
C ALA A 334 15.76 7.29 1.42
N ARG A 335 16.71 6.66 2.08
CA ARG A 335 16.47 5.74 3.20
C ARG A 335 16.05 6.48 4.47
N ARG A 336 15.00 5.98 5.13
CA ARG A 336 14.35 6.63 6.28
C ARG A 336 14.72 5.93 7.60
N PRO A 337 15.64 6.49 8.40
CA PRO A 337 16.08 5.90 9.67
C PRO A 337 14.95 5.90 10.73
N PRO A 338 15.09 5.16 11.84
CA PRO A 338 14.06 5.04 12.88
C PRO A 338 13.60 6.39 13.44
N ASP A 339 14.50 7.36 13.65
CA ASP A 339 14.14 8.69 14.14
C ASP A 339 13.29 9.47 13.15
N TRP A 340 13.55 9.29 11.85
CA TRP A 340 12.73 9.86 10.79
C TRP A 340 11.31 9.26 10.82
N GLN A 341 11.21 7.92 10.96
CA GLN A 341 9.93 7.22 11.05
C GLN A 341 9.15 7.65 12.29
N LYS A 342 9.82 7.78 13.43
CA LYS A 342 9.21 8.28 14.66
C LYS A 342 8.61 9.68 14.46
N LEU A 343 9.39 10.61 13.89
CA LEU A 343 8.92 11.96 13.60
C LEU A 343 7.74 11.96 12.62
N PHE A 344 7.75 11.07 11.62
CA PHE A 344 6.66 10.91 10.68
C PHE A 344 5.36 10.50 11.39
N TYR A 345 5.40 9.49 12.26
CA TYR A 345 4.22 9.06 13.01
C TYR A 345 3.70 10.13 13.97
N GLU A 346 4.59 10.76 14.72
CA GLU A 346 4.22 11.86 15.62
C GLU A 346 3.54 13.00 14.87
N THR A 347 4.01 13.29 13.66
CA THR A 347 3.40 14.31 12.78
C THR A 347 2.03 13.86 12.27
N CYS A 348 1.87 12.61 11.86
CA CYS A 348 0.59 12.08 11.43
C CYS A 348 -0.45 12.11 12.57
N GLU A 349 -0.05 11.77 13.80
CA GLU A 349 -0.90 11.88 14.99
C GLU A 349 -1.29 13.33 15.27
N GLN A 350 -0.33 14.28 15.19
CA GLN A 350 -0.61 15.71 15.33
C GLN A 350 -1.62 16.22 14.31
N LEU A 351 -1.52 15.74 13.07
CA LEU A 351 -2.45 16.07 11.98
C LEU A 351 -3.78 15.32 12.07
N LYS A 352 -3.93 14.39 13.03
CA LYS A 352 -5.10 13.53 13.24
C LYS A 352 -5.45 12.73 12.00
N LEU A 353 -4.45 12.12 11.38
CA LEU A 353 -4.63 11.20 10.28
C LEU A 353 -5.11 9.86 10.82
N ASP A 354 -6.10 9.27 10.17
CA ASP A 354 -6.77 8.05 10.64
C ASP A 354 -5.95 6.80 10.33
N CYS A 355 -5.26 6.78 9.18
CA CYS A 355 -4.48 5.65 8.71
C CYS A 355 -3.16 6.10 8.09
N THR A 356 -2.12 5.31 8.28
CA THR A 356 -0.84 5.47 7.57
C THR A 356 -0.48 4.19 6.85
N THR A 357 0.05 4.30 5.63
CA THR A 357 0.55 3.16 4.87
C THR A 357 1.94 3.42 4.32
N TYR A 358 2.69 2.35 4.12
CA TYR A 358 4.00 2.41 3.47
C TYR A 358 3.92 1.82 2.09
N TYR A 359 4.58 2.50 1.16
CA TYR A 359 4.84 1.91 -0.13
C TYR A 359 5.74 0.67 0.04
N ILE A 360 5.37 -0.33 -0.62
CA ILE A 360 5.92 -1.67 -0.83
C ILE A 360 7.26 -1.97 -0.12
N PHE A 361 7.40 -3.15 0.45
CA PHE A 361 8.59 -3.88 0.86
C PHE A 361 9.27 -3.48 2.13
N CYS A 362 9.05 -2.29 2.58
CA CYS A 362 9.73 -1.81 3.75
C CYS A 362 8.76 -1.74 4.87
N LEU A 363 8.47 -2.88 5.41
CA LEU A 363 7.76 -2.94 6.68
C LEU A 363 8.42 -1.99 7.68
N ARG A 364 9.76 -1.95 7.68
CA ARG A 364 10.57 -0.94 8.39
C ARG A 364 11.93 -0.84 7.73
N TRP A 365 12.38 0.36 7.39
CA TRP A 365 13.73 0.54 6.85
C TRP A 365 14.84 0.01 7.77
N ALA A 366 14.72 0.25 9.09
CA ALA A 366 15.65 -0.24 10.11
C ALA A 366 15.80 -1.77 10.04
N VAL A 367 14.76 -2.50 9.62
CA VAL A 367 14.76 -3.95 9.44
C VAL A 367 15.84 -4.42 8.47
N TYR A 368 16.26 -3.57 7.51
CA TYR A 368 17.31 -3.93 6.54
C TYR A 368 18.72 -3.51 6.97
N ARG A 369 18.87 -2.71 8.01
CA ARG A 369 20.18 -2.26 8.52
C ARG A 369 20.54 -2.83 9.87
N GLU A 370 19.56 -3.32 10.59
CA GLU A 370 19.73 -3.92 11.91
C GLU A 370 19.69 -5.42 11.83
N PRO A 371 20.37 -6.13 12.75
CA PRO A 371 20.25 -7.59 12.87
C PRO A 371 18.80 -8.02 13.09
N PRO A 372 18.43 -9.26 12.66
CA PRO A 372 17.12 -9.83 12.97
C PRO A 372 16.79 -9.79 14.46
N GLN A 373 15.57 -9.41 14.80
CA GLN A 373 15.09 -9.38 16.18
C GLN A 373 14.06 -10.49 16.39
N LEU A 374 14.24 -11.28 17.45
CA LEU A 374 13.28 -12.29 17.87
C LEU A 374 12.05 -11.61 18.48
N CYS A 375 10.88 -11.80 17.85
CA CYS A 375 9.61 -11.18 18.25
C CYS A 375 8.76 -12.09 19.11
N THR A 376 8.58 -13.35 18.70
CA THR A 376 7.75 -14.33 19.41
C THR A 376 8.38 -15.71 19.41
N VAL A 377 7.99 -16.53 20.41
CA VAL A 377 8.39 -17.92 20.53
C VAL A 377 7.15 -18.75 20.78
N ARG A 378 6.99 -19.83 20.02
CA ARG A 378 5.84 -20.73 20.13
C ARG A 378 6.28 -22.17 20.35
N LEU A 379 5.66 -22.83 21.31
CA LEU A 379 5.79 -24.27 21.50
C LEU A 379 4.86 -25.00 20.52
N VAL A 380 5.42 -25.57 19.47
CA VAL A 380 4.66 -26.32 18.45
C VAL A 380 4.34 -27.75 18.95
N TRP A 381 5.29 -28.34 19.63
CA TRP A 381 5.21 -29.63 20.28
C TRP A 381 6.14 -29.62 21.48
N LYS A 382 6.04 -30.62 22.37
CA LYS A 382 6.82 -30.71 23.65
C LYS A 382 8.33 -30.42 23.50
N ASP A 383 8.90 -30.73 22.36
CA ASP A 383 10.32 -30.60 22.00
C ASP A 383 10.55 -29.78 20.71
N ILE A 384 9.50 -29.16 20.18
CA ILE A 384 9.58 -28.35 18.95
C ILE A 384 9.19 -26.91 19.24
N VAL A 385 10.13 -26.02 19.04
CA VAL A 385 9.94 -24.57 19.22
C VAL A 385 10.06 -23.86 17.88
N GLU A 386 9.20 -22.90 17.67
CA GLU A 386 9.27 -21.99 16.53
C GLU A 386 9.57 -20.58 17.00
N LEU A 387 10.60 -19.99 16.40
CA LEU A 387 11.10 -18.66 16.66
C LEU A 387 10.68 -17.77 15.49
N CYS A 388 9.95 -16.69 15.75
CA CYS A 388 9.52 -15.72 14.75
C CYS A 388 10.35 -14.45 14.86
N PHE A 389 11.01 -14.08 13.76
CA PHE A 389 11.82 -12.86 13.65
C PHE A 389 11.05 -11.74 12.91
N ASP A 390 11.48 -10.52 13.13
CA ASP A 390 10.91 -9.31 12.51
C ASP A 390 11.17 -9.20 11.00
N LYS A 391 12.05 -10.04 10.47
CA LYS A 391 12.44 -10.09 9.06
C LYS A 391 12.87 -11.47 8.62
N ARG A 392 12.97 -11.67 7.30
CA ARG A 392 13.54 -12.87 6.69
C ARG A 392 14.97 -13.10 7.18
N ILE A 393 15.24 -14.30 7.63
CA ILE A 393 16.57 -14.78 8.03
C ILE A 393 17.18 -15.68 6.95
N SER A 394 18.50 -15.79 6.95
CA SER A 394 19.23 -16.69 6.02
C SER A 394 18.91 -18.14 6.30
N ASN A 395 18.76 -18.94 5.24
CA ASN A 395 18.61 -20.40 5.36
C ASN A 395 19.77 -21.07 6.08
N GLU A 396 20.96 -20.46 6.08
CA GLU A 396 22.12 -20.95 6.84
C GLU A 396 21.91 -20.94 8.35
N CYS A 397 20.93 -20.15 8.84
CA CYS A 397 20.65 -20.08 10.27
C CYS A 397 20.28 -21.45 10.86
N GLY A 398 19.66 -22.34 10.08
CA GLY A 398 19.42 -23.73 10.49
C GLY A 398 20.70 -24.46 10.88
N ASN A 399 21.77 -24.33 10.09
CA ASN A 399 23.08 -24.92 10.40
C ASN A 399 23.80 -24.17 11.52
N ILE A 400 23.65 -22.86 11.61
CA ILE A 400 24.29 -22.03 12.64
C ILE A 400 23.84 -22.45 14.04
N VAL A 401 22.57 -22.81 14.22
CA VAL A 401 22.02 -23.16 15.54
C VAL A 401 22.16 -24.63 15.89
N LEU A 402 22.51 -25.51 14.93
CA LEU A 402 22.62 -26.95 15.13
C LEU A 402 23.65 -27.28 16.22
N ASN A 403 23.29 -28.20 17.13
CA ASN A 403 24.08 -28.63 18.29
C ASN A 403 24.38 -27.54 19.35
N ARG A 404 23.76 -26.36 19.23
CA ARG A 404 23.92 -25.31 20.23
C ARG A 404 22.94 -25.49 21.39
N LYS A 405 23.38 -25.14 22.59
CA LYS A 405 22.52 -24.99 23.79
C LYS A 405 21.79 -23.65 23.67
N MET A 406 20.80 -23.64 22.81
CA MET A 406 20.14 -22.37 22.38
C MET A 406 19.03 -21.92 23.34
N ILE A 407 18.41 -22.87 24.06
CA ILE A 407 17.22 -22.57 24.87
C ILE A 407 17.48 -22.88 26.32
N VAL A 408 17.16 -21.96 27.21
CA VAL A 408 17.23 -22.10 28.67
C VAL A 408 15.86 -21.76 29.25
N VAL A 409 15.33 -22.66 30.09
CA VAL A 409 14.07 -22.41 30.82
C VAL A 409 14.33 -21.84 32.22
N ASP A 410 13.30 -21.39 32.91
CA ASP A 410 13.38 -20.66 34.18
C ASP A 410 14.14 -21.39 35.30
N ASN A 411 14.15 -22.74 35.29
CA ASN A 411 14.90 -23.53 36.26
C ASN A 411 16.39 -23.69 35.94
N GLY A 412 16.90 -22.96 34.90
CA GLY A 412 18.28 -23.02 34.45
C GLY A 412 18.64 -24.23 33.59
N LYS A 413 17.69 -25.12 33.28
CA LYS A 413 17.93 -26.23 32.36
C LYS A 413 18.08 -25.71 30.94
N SER A 414 19.13 -26.15 30.24
CA SER A 414 19.40 -25.79 28.86
C SER A 414 19.14 -26.97 27.92
N TYR A 415 18.71 -26.64 26.71
CA TYR A 415 18.39 -27.61 25.66
C TYR A 415 19.18 -27.30 24.39
N SER A 416 19.68 -28.36 23.75
CA SER A 416 20.41 -28.26 22.49
C SER A 416 19.50 -28.50 21.30
N VAL A 417 19.80 -27.83 20.20
CA VAL A 417 19.10 -28.00 18.92
C VAL A 417 19.62 -29.26 18.24
N ILE A 418 18.73 -30.21 17.96
CA ILE A 418 19.06 -31.46 17.24
C ILE A 418 18.70 -31.40 15.75
N SER A 419 17.73 -30.57 15.38
CA SER A 419 17.46 -30.21 14.00
C SER A 419 16.84 -28.83 13.91
N ALA A 420 17.01 -28.17 12.77
CA ALA A 420 16.45 -26.85 12.53
C ALA A 420 16.04 -26.70 11.06
N ASP A 421 14.96 -25.95 10.84
CA ASP A 421 14.43 -25.62 9.53
C ASP A 421 14.08 -24.14 9.48
N VAL A 422 14.31 -23.48 8.33
CA VAL A 422 14.08 -22.06 8.12
C VAL A 422 13.01 -21.86 7.04
N ASP A 423 11.98 -21.10 7.39
CA ASP A 423 10.94 -20.65 6.46
C ASP A 423 10.82 -19.12 6.55
N GLY A 424 11.57 -18.43 5.71
CA GLY A 424 11.59 -16.96 5.70
C GLY A 424 12.05 -16.36 7.02
N ASN A 425 11.14 -15.82 7.81
CA ASN A 425 11.40 -15.24 9.14
C ASN A 425 11.16 -16.22 10.29
N LEU A 426 10.77 -17.45 9.99
CA LEU A 426 10.51 -18.48 10.98
C LEU A 426 11.71 -19.44 11.06
N LEU A 427 12.17 -19.71 12.28
CA LEU A 427 13.15 -20.74 12.59
C LEU A 427 12.51 -21.78 13.49
N LYS A 428 12.24 -22.95 12.95
CA LYS A 428 11.72 -24.10 13.70
C LYS A 428 12.88 -24.98 14.17
N VAL A 429 12.96 -25.21 15.46
CA VAL A 429 14.00 -26.02 16.06
C VAL A 429 13.41 -27.22 16.81
N VAL A 430 14.02 -28.38 16.69
CA VAL A 430 13.76 -29.59 17.52
C VAL A 430 14.85 -29.66 18.58
N LEU A 431 14.46 -29.87 19.83
CA LEU A 431 15.34 -29.84 20.97
C LEU A 431 15.59 -31.27 21.53
N ASP A 432 16.68 -31.42 22.27
CA ASP A 432 17.07 -32.65 22.95
C ASP A 432 16.25 -32.95 24.23
N GLY A 433 15.15 -32.24 24.44
CA GLY A 433 14.30 -32.47 25.62
C GLY A 433 12.95 -31.77 25.58
N ASP A 434 12.13 -32.09 26.56
CA ASP A 434 10.74 -31.69 26.70
C ASP A 434 10.61 -30.35 27.41
N LEU A 435 9.88 -29.40 26.80
CA LEU A 435 9.57 -28.07 27.34
C LEU A 435 8.15 -27.98 27.91
N SER A 436 7.43 -29.11 28.01
CA SER A 436 6.07 -29.12 28.57
C SER A 436 6.08 -28.54 29.98
N GLY A 437 5.28 -27.48 30.18
CA GLY A 437 5.22 -26.77 31.46
C GLY A 437 6.14 -25.57 31.60
N ALA A 438 7.02 -25.29 30.64
CA ALA A 438 7.73 -24.01 30.57
C ALA A 438 6.76 -22.89 30.14
N THR A 439 6.77 -21.79 30.86
CA THR A 439 5.94 -20.61 30.53
C THR A 439 6.76 -19.51 29.91
N GLU A 440 8.05 -19.52 30.11
CA GLU A 440 8.99 -18.55 29.61
C GLU A 440 10.32 -19.22 29.27
N ILE A 441 10.99 -18.76 28.23
CA ILE A 441 12.30 -19.23 27.82
C ILE A 441 13.24 -18.10 27.49
N THR A 442 14.54 -18.36 27.70
CA THR A 442 15.63 -17.52 27.21
C THR A 442 16.26 -18.18 26.00
N VAL A 443 16.33 -17.45 24.90
CA VAL A 443 16.87 -17.94 23.62
C VAL A 443 18.17 -17.22 23.30
N ASP A 444 19.25 -17.99 23.03
CA ASP A 444 20.49 -17.45 22.46
C ASP A 444 20.32 -17.29 20.94
N ILE A 445 20.17 -16.06 20.49
CA ILE A 445 20.01 -15.71 19.07
C ILE A 445 21.31 -15.23 18.42
N GLY A 446 22.44 -15.26 19.14
CA GLY A 446 23.73 -14.83 18.59
C GLY A 446 24.09 -15.56 17.30
N GLY A 447 24.56 -14.83 16.30
CA GLY A 447 24.95 -15.37 14.99
C GLY A 447 23.79 -15.57 14.01
N ILE A 448 22.54 -15.43 14.42
CA ILE A 448 21.41 -15.37 13.47
C ILE A 448 21.63 -14.16 12.55
N LYS A 449 21.42 -14.37 11.25
CA LYS A 449 21.67 -13.36 10.22
C LYS A 449 20.50 -13.25 9.24
N ASP A 450 20.29 -12.06 8.69
CA ASP A 450 19.34 -11.87 7.60
C ASP A 450 19.90 -12.34 6.25
N ASP A 451 19.03 -12.31 5.23
CA ASP A 451 19.39 -12.74 3.87
C ASP A 451 19.42 -11.52 2.93
N PRO A 452 20.63 -11.04 2.55
CA PRO A 452 20.76 -9.87 1.70
C PRO A 452 20.27 -10.10 0.25
N ASP A 453 20.22 -11.34 -0.23
CA ASP A 453 19.83 -11.65 -1.62
C ASP A 453 18.34 -11.39 -1.88
N TYR A 454 17.54 -11.30 -0.83
CA TYR A 454 16.11 -11.00 -0.92
C TYR A 454 15.76 -9.55 -0.54
N ARG A 455 16.74 -8.68 -0.35
CA ARG A 455 16.50 -7.26 -0.12
C ARG A 455 16.20 -6.53 -1.43
N LEU A 456 15.39 -5.48 -1.35
CA LEU A 456 15.16 -4.57 -2.46
C LEU A 456 16.37 -3.69 -2.79
N ALA A 457 17.01 -3.18 -1.75
CA ALA A 457 18.22 -2.37 -1.91
C ALA A 457 19.37 -3.24 -2.42
N PRO A 458 20.26 -2.70 -3.26
CA PRO A 458 21.40 -3.43 -3.78
C PRO A 458 22.21 -4.05 -2.65
N LYS A 459 22.82 -5.19 -2.94
CA LYS A 459 23.63 -6.06 -2.08
C LYS A 459 24.31 -5.27 -0.95
N GLY A 460 23.69 -5.27 0.21
CA GLY A 460 24.23 -4.71 1.44
C GLY A 460 24.97 -5.78 2.23
N GLU A 461 25.70 -5.36 3.25
CA GLU A 461 26.29 -6.26 4.23
C GLU A 461 25.19 -7.06 4.95
N VAL A 462 25.51 -8.32 5.26
CA VAL A 462 24.64 -9.17 6.08
C VAL A 462 24.57 -8.59 7.48
N ASN A 463 23.37 -8.44 8.01
CA ASN A 463 23.20 -8.04 9.41
C ASN A 463 23.19 -9.28 10.28
N ILE A 464 24.14 -9.37 11.20
CA ILE A 464 24.34 -10.54 12.08
C ILE A 464 24.07 -10.13 13.52
N VAL A 465 23.28 -10.91 14.22
CA VAL A 465 23.07 -10.74 15.66
C VAL A 465 24.38 -10.99 16.39
N PRO A 466 24.86 -10.06 17.24
CA PRO A 466 26.11 -10.24 17.98
C PRO A 466 26.09 -11.52 18.83
N ALA A 467 27.24 -12.19 18.93
CA ALA A 467 27.41 -13.36 19.79
C ALA A 467 27.05 -13.02 21.25
N GLY A 468 26.43 -13.97 21.95
CA GLY A 468 26.00 -13.77 23.33
C GLY A 468 24.77 -12.88 23.50
N THR A 469 23.99 -12.69 22.43
CA THR A 469 22.70 -12.01 22.50
C THR A 469 21.60 -12.96 22.91
N PHE A 470 21.02 -12.72 24.07
CA PHE A 470 19.91 -13.51 24.63
C PHE A 470 18.59 -12.71 24.59
N ARG A 471 17.49 -13.42 24.37
CA ARG A 471 16.13 -12.87 24.44
C ARG A 471 15.28 -13.74 25.36
N LYS A 472 14.68 -13.10 26.37
CA LYS A 472 13.75 -13.74 27.29
C LYS A 472 12.32 -13.42 26.83
N LEU A 473 11.53 -14.45 26.56
CA LEU A 473 10.18 -14.32 26.00
C LEU A 473 9.22 -15.33 26.61
N PRO A 474 7.94 -14.99 26.76
CA PRO A 474 6.90 -15.94 27.11
C PRO A 474 6.79 -17.00 26.01
N LEU A 475 6.60 -18.25 26.42
CA LEU A 475 6.36 -19.37 25.51
C LEU A 475 4.85 -19.45 25.22
N GLN A 476 4.49 -19.24 23.97
CA GLN A 476 3.11 -19.27 23.49
C GLN A 476 2.67 -20.67 23.07
#